data_0e5afe81c8c10e337b0d58f0ac1b5c9f
#
_entry.id   0e5afe81c8c10e337b0d58f0ac1b5c9f
#
_cell.length_a   1.000
_cell.length_b   1.000
_cell.length_c   1.000
_cell.angle_alpha   90.00
_cell.angle_beta   90.00
_cell.angle_gamma   90.00
#
_symmetry.space_group_name_H-M   'P 1'
#
loop_
_entity.id
_entity.type
_entity.pdbx_description
1 polymer ?
#
loop_
_entity_poly.entity_id
_entity_poly.type
_entity_poly.pdbx_seq_one_letter_code
_entity_poly.pdbx_strand_id
1 'polypeptide(L)'
;VEQGSYVSLSEGYTNILTGNFGYEDLDGNKNVYFWTLQDRQKSVDSSLTLVDVVDVSDSGVITGKYAGKTTVYASCKPMNESYNTDGSLKTEYASGIEVEVPYGLKFSENILVSIGDNIPLYTTAFDSNVTYSYEYNNEGAVNQIGTGLYEAVKEGTAIIKVVIERVENGVTVKTETVYAKI
;
A
#
# COMPACT_ATOMS: atom_id res chain seq x y z
N VAL A 1 -8.27 -14.91 -5.30
CA VAL A 1 -6.80 -14.92 -5.33
C VAL A 1 -6.37 -16.30 -4.92
N GLU A 2 -5.56 -16.97 -5.73
CA GLU A 2 -5.06 -18.31 -5.43
C GLU A 2 -4.03 -18.27 -4.30
N GLN A 3 -3.91 -19.37 -3.57
CA GLN A 3 -2.91 -19.51 -2.50
C GLN A 3 -1.52 -19.24 -3.06
N GLY A 4 -0.77 -18.37 -2.38
CA GLY A 4 0.56 -17.94 -2.83
C GLY A 4 0.56 -16.87 -3.92
N SER A 5 -0.61 -16.38 -4.32
CA SER A 5 -0.73 -15.25 -5.24
C SER A 5 -0.30 -13.96 -4.58
N TYR A 6 0.23 -13.06 -5.39
CA TYR A 6 0.70 -11.76 -4.98
C TYR A 6 -0.19 -10.66 -5.57
N VAL A 7 -0.58 -9.71 -4.74
CA VAL A 7 -1.34 -8.53 -5.17
C VAL A 7 -0.55 -7.29 -4.79
N SER A 8 -0.26 -6.45 -5.79
CA SER A 8 0.36 -5.14 -5.58
C SER A 8 -0.69 -4.06 -5.74
N LEU A 9 -0.78 -3.17 -4.74
CA LEU A 9 -1.72 -2.05 -4.72
C LEU A 9 -0.93 -0.75 -4.60
N SER A 10 -1.43 0.32 -5.25
CA SER A 10 -1.01 1.68 -4.93
C SER A 10 -1.87 2.22 -3.79
N GLU A 11 -1.34 3.18 -3.02
CA GLU A 11 -2.11 3.84 -1.97
C GLU A 11 -3.44 4.41 -2.52
N GLY A 12 -4.52 4.22 -1.78
CA GLY A 12 -5.87 4.62 -2.19
C GLY A 12 -6.56 3.73 -3.22
N TYR A 13 -5.88 2.76 -3.80
CA TYR A 13 -6.50 1.77 -4.68
C TYR A 13 -7.05 0.58 -3.89
N THR A 14 -8.07 -0.06 -4.45
CA THR A 14 -8.73 -1.22 -3.88
C THR A 14 -8.61 -2.44 -4.78
N ASN A 15 -8.61 -3.62 -4.17
CA ASN A 15 -8.75 -4.89 -4.86
C ASN A 15 -9.70 -5.80 -4.06
N ILE A 16 -10.28 -6.80 -4.71
CA ILE A 16 -11.22 -7.72 -4.08
C ILE A 16 -10.57 -9.10 -4.00
N LEU A 17 -10.47 -9.63 -2.78
CA LEU A 17 -10.15 -11.02 -2.55
C LEU A 17 -11.42 -11.86 -2.73
N THR A 18 -11.37 -12.79 -3.66
CA THR A 18 -12.40 -13.82 -3.79
C THR A 18 -11.78 -15.16 -3.39
N GLY A 19 -12.20 -15.67 -2.24
CA GLY A 19 -11.81 -17.02 -1.79
C GLY A 19 -12.97 -17.97 -1.95
N ASN A 20 -12.76 -19.13 -2.59
CA ASN A 20 -13.69 -20.25 -2.53
C ASN A 20 -13.01 -21.36 -1.74
N PHE A 21 -13.30 -21.42 -0.46
CA PHE A 21 -12.73 -22.42 0.43
C PHE A 21 -13.52 -23.74 0.42
N GLY A 22 -14.60 -23.83 -0.36
CA GLY A 22 -15.42 -25.06 -0.47
C GLY A 22 -16.10 -25.48 0.85
N TYR A 23 -16.07 -24.63 1.86
CA TYR A 23 -16.60 -24.90 3.19
C TYR A 23 -18.00 -24.29 3.34
N GLU A 24 -18.93 -25.13 3.76
CA GLU A 24 -20.26 -24.73 4.23
C GLU A 24 -20.37 -25.13 5.69
N ASP A 25 -20.85 -24.24 6.56
CA ASP A 25 -21.18 -24.63 7.93
C ASP A 25 -22.42 -25.56 7.93
N LEU A 26 -22.76 -26.09 9.12
CA LEU A 26 -23.87 -27.03 9.28
C LEU A 26 -25.23 -26.42 8.88
N ASP A 27 -25.33 -25.10 8.79
CA ASP A 27 -26.51 -24.37 8.39
C ASP A 27 -26.49 -23.97 6.90
N GLY A 28 -25.45 -24.37 6.15
CA GLY A 28 -25.27 -24.05 4.73
C GLY A 28 -24.73 -22.64 4.45
N ASN A 29 -24.27 -21.93 5.47
CA ASN A 29 -23.71 -20.59 5.32
C ASN A 29 -22.23 -20.70 4.96
N LYS A 30 -21.80 -19.87 4.00
CA LYS A 30 -20.40 -19.70 3.61
C LYS A 30 -19.85 -18.44 4.26
N ASN A 31 -19.39 -18.55 5.49
CA ASN A 31 -18.72 -17.44 6.16
C ASN A 31 -17.25 -17.45 5.79
N VAL A 32 -16.76 -16.36 5.25
CA VAL A 32 -15.34 -16.13 5.02
C VAL A 32 -14.91 -14.97 5.89
N TYR A 33 -13.85 -15.17 6.66
CA TYR A 33 -13.27 -14.18 7.54
C TYR A 33 -11.98 -13.68 6.94
N PHE A 34 -11.74 -12.39 7.00
CA PHE A 34 -10.54 -11.74 6.50
C PHE A 34 -9.84 -10.96 7.62
N TRP A 35 -8.52 -10.95 7.61
CA TRP A 35 -7.70 -10.13 8.52
C TRP A 35 -6.32 -9.91 7.94
N THR A 36 -5.59 -8.94 8.48
CA THR A 36 -4.22 -8.65 8.11
C THR A 36 -3.22 -9.27 9.08
N LEU A 37 -1.95 -9.33 8.69
CA LEU A 37 -0.87 -9.71 9.60
C LEU A 37 -0.84 -8.79 10.83
N GLN A 38 -1.08 -7.47 10.64
CA GLN A 38 -1.12 -6.49 11.72
C GLN A 38 -2.26 -6.77 12.71
N ASP A 39 -3.45 -7.15 12.22
CA ASP A 39 -4.56 -7.54 13.09
C ASP A 39 -4.20 -8.76 13.93
N ARG A 40 -3.54 -9.75 13.32
CA ARG A 40 -3.06 -10.91 14.05
C ARG A 40 -2.03 -10.55 15.12
N GLN A 41 -1.06 -9.70 14.78
CA GLN A 41 -0.04 -9.26 15.73
C GLN A 41 -0.65 -8.49 16.90
N LYS A 42 -1.55 -7.53 16.63
CA LYS A 42 -2.30 -6.78 17.65
C LYS A 42 -3.17 -7.69 18.53
N SER A 43 -3.71 -8.78 17.97
CA SER A 43 -4.50 -9.74 18.74
C SER A 43 -3.67 -10.55 19.72
N VAL A 44 -2.40 -10.78 19.45
CA VAL A 44 -1.45 -11.48 20.33
C VAL A 44 -0.87 -10.53 21.38
N ASP A 45 -0.55 -9.32 20.96
CA ASP A 45 -0.02 -8.27 21.84
C ASP A 45 -0.70 -6.94 21.53
N SER A 46 -1.69 -6.61 22.33
CA SER A 46 -2.48 -5.37 22.17
C SER A 46 -1.70 -4.09 22.48
N SER A 47 -0.48 -4.18 22.99
CA SER A 47 0.39 -3.03 23.23
C SER A 47 1.11 -2.56 21.96
N LEU A 48 1.11 -3.39 20.91
CA LEU A 48 1.77 -3.06 19.65
C LEU A 48 1.04 -1.93 18.92
N THR A 49 1.78 -0.87 18.63
CA THR A 49 1.32 0.22 17.73
C THR A 49 1.83 -0.07 16.33
N LEU A 50 1.03 -0.79 15.55
CA LEU A 50 1.36 -1.18 14.18
C LEU A 50 0.55 -0.35 13.19
N VAL A 51 1.19 0.02 12.10
CA VAL A 51 0.54 0.71 10.98
C VAL A 51 -0.06 -0.32 10.04
N ASP A 52 -1.33 -0.13 9.72
CA ASP A 52 -2.04 -1.00 8.79
C ASP A 52 -1.67 -0.63 7.35
N VAL A 53 -0.93 -1.49 6.67
CA VAL A 53 -0.56 -1.31 5.26
C VAL A 53 -1.80 -1.30 4.36
N VAL A 54 -2.78 -2.14 4.70
CA VAL A 54 -4.07 -2.21 4.02
C VAL A 54 -5.20 -2.34 5.03
N ASP A 55 -6.39 -1.93 4.63
CA ASP A 55 -7.65 -2.39 5.24
C ASP A 55 -8.19 -3.57 4.44
N VAL A 56 -8.82 -4.51 5.12
CA VAL A 56 -9.62 -5.56 4.50
C VAL A 56 -11.02 -5.56 5.13
N SER A 57 -12.04 -5.46 4.28
CA SER A 57 -13.44 -5.52 4.74
C SER A 57 -13.90 -6.96 4.94
N ASP A 58 -15.05 -7.13 5.64
CA ASP A 58 -15.70 -8.45 5.80
C ASP A 58 -16.11 -9.09 4.46
N SER A 59 -16.20 -8.31 3.40
CA SER A 59 -16.46 -8.79 2.03
C SER A 59 -15.20 -9.10 1.22
N GLY A 60 -14.00 -9.00 1.82
CA GLY A 60 -12.73 -9.27 1.15
C GLY A 60 -12.24 -8.13 0.26
N VAL A 61 -12.74 -6.92 0.42
CA VAL A 61 -12.23 -5.74 -0.29
C VAL A 61 -10.98 -5.25 0.41
N ILE A 62 -9.85 -5.22 -0.30
CA ILE A 62 -8.57 -4.72 0.19
C ILE A 62 -8.38 -3.30 -0.32
N THR A 63 -8.09 -2.38 0.60
CA THR A 63 -7.76 -0.98 0.30
C THR A 63 -6.35 -0.66 0.79
N GLY A 64 -5.47 -0.20 -0.10
CA GLY A 64 -4.12 0.25 0.25
C GLY A 64 -4.19 1.54 1.09
N LYS A 65 -3.56 1.53 2.26
CA LYS A 65 -3.49 2.68 3.17
C LYS A 65 -2.12 3.32 3.17
N TYR A 66 -1.12 2.55 3.51
CA TYR A 66 0.25 3.02 3.66
C TYR A 66 1.20 2.12 2.90
N ALA A 67 2.25 2.71 2.37
CA ALA A 67 3.27 1.96 1.66
C ALA A 67 3.94 0.91 2.54
N GLY A 68 4.11 -0.29 2.00
CA GLY A 68 4.73 -1.41 2.71
C GLY A 68 4.21 -2.76 2.23
N LYS A 69 4.56 -3.79 2.98
CA LYS A 69 4.12 -5.15 2.73
C LYS A 69 3.37 -5.71 3.94
N THR A 70 2.35 -6.48 3.66
CA THR A 70 1.61 -7.24 4.67
C THR A 70 1.10 -8.55 4.06
N THR A 71 0.62 -9.44 4.91
CA THR A 71 -0.14 -10.60 4.47
C THR A 71 -1.60 -10.38 4.82
N VAL A 72 -2.48 -10.59 3.87
CA VAL A 72 -3.93 -10.67 4.09
C VAL A 72 -4.31 -12.13 4.10
N TYR A 73 -5.03 -12.51 5.14
CA TYR A 73 -5.50 -13.87 5.34
C TYR A 73 -6.99 -13.96 5.04
N ALA A 74 -7.39 -15.12 4.55
CA ALA A 74 -8.78 -15.50 4.38
C ALA A 74 -8.99 -16.90 4.96
N SER A 75 -10.11 -17.12 5.66
CA SER A 75 -10.43 -18.39 6.30
C SER A 75 -11.93 -18.62 6.37
N CYS A 76 -12.34 -19.88 6.40
CA CYS A 76 -13.71 -20.26 6.76
C CYS A 76 -13.94 -20.32 8.29
N LYS A 77 -12.94 -19.98 9.09
CA LYS A 77 -13.02 -19.87 10.55
C LYS A 77 -12.57 -18.49 11.02
N PRO A 78 -13.06 -18.00 12.16
CA PRO A 78 -12.58 -16.77 12.77
C PRO A 78 -11.06 -16.81 13.00
N MET A 79 -10.43 -15.63 13.03
CA MET A 79 -8.98 -15.48 13.15
C MET A 79 -8.41 -16.27 14.34
N ASN A 80 -9.05 -16.20 15.52
CA ASN A 80 -8.59 -16.89 16.73
C ASN A 80 -8.63 -18.43 16.61
N GLU A 81 -9.46 -18.98 15.74
CA GLU A 81 -9.56 -20.42 15.50
C GLU A 81 -8.64 -20.90 14.36
N SER A 82 -8.11 -19.97 13.59
CA SER A 82 -7.32 -20.23 12.38
C SER A 82 -5.83 -20.46 12.63
N TYR A 83 -5.42 -20.52 13.89
CA TYR A 83 -4.02 -20.76 14.27
C TYR A 83 -3.89 -21.96 15.22
N ASN A 84 -2.78 -22.67 15.07
CA ASN A 84 -2.35 -23.71 15.99
C ASN A 84 -1.80 -23.09 17.31
N THR A 85 -1.61 -23.92 18.33
CA THR A 85 -1.04 -23.48 19.62
C THR A 85 0.39 -22.96 19.51
N ASP A 86 1.12 -23.36 18.49
CA ASP A 86 2.47 -22.87 18.16
C ASP A 86 2.47 -21.57 17.36
N GLY A 87 1.30 -21.04 17.03
CA GLY A 87 1.13 -19.81 16.27
C GLY A 87 1.14 -19.96 14.73
N SER A 88 1.33 -21.20 14.22
CA SER A 88 1.26 -21.46 12.78
C SER A 88 -0.18 -21.40 12.26
N LEU A 89 -0.35 -20.97 11.00
CA LEU A 89 -1.65 -20.93 10.34
C LEU A 89 -2.13 -22.36 10.03
N LYS A 90 -3.40 -22.62 10.27
CA LYS A 90 -4.05 -23.87 9.89
C LYS A 90 -4.43 -23.85 8.41
N THR A 91 -3.56 -24.40 7.58
CA THR A 91 -3.67 -24.32 6.11
C THR A 91 -4.79 -25.17 5.52
N GLU A 92 -5.43 -26.04 6.31
CA GLU A 92 -6.58 -26.83 5.87
C GLU A 92 -7.84 -26.01 5.62
N TYR A 93 -7.93 -24.79 6.20
CA TYR A 93 -9.08 -23.90 6.00
C TYR A 93 -8.75 -22.41 6.01
N ALA A 94 -7.48 -22.07 6.07
CA ALA A 94 -7.01 -20.71 6.00
C ALA A 94 -5.85 -20.58 5.01
N SER A 95 -5.78 -19.48 4.29
CA SER A 95 -4.66 -19.12 3.43
C SER A 95 -4.32 -17.64 3.54
N GLY A 96 -3.06 -17.28 3.21
CA GLY A 96 -2.61 -15.91 3.18
C GLY A 96 -2.00 -15.55 1.84
N ILE A 97 -2.15 -14.31 1.45
CA ILE A 97 -1.47 -13.71 0.30
C ILE A 97 -0.63 -12.53 0.74
N GLU A 98 0.55 -12.39 0.17
CA GLU A 98 1.34 -11.17 0.34
C GLU A 98 0.72 -10.06 -0.49
N VAL A 99 0.54 -8.90 0.14
CA VAL A 99 0.06 -7.67 -0.48
C VAL A 99 1.10 -6.60 -0.29
N GLU A 100 1.47 -5.94 -1.39
CA GLU A 100 2.35 -4.79 -1.38
C GLU A 100 1.58 -3.54 -1.79
N VAL A 101 1.71 -2.50 -0.96
CA VAL A 101 1.37 -1.13 -1.31
C VAL A 101 2.69 -0.43 -1.59
N PRO A 102 3.02 -0.12 -2.85
CA PRO A 102 4.30 0.47 -3.19
C PRO A 102 4.43 1.87 -2.61
N TYR A 103 5.68 2.26 -2.31
CA TYR A 103 5.99 3.62 -1.94
C TYR A 103 5.69 4.56 -3.10
N GLY A 104 4.78 5.49 -2.86
CA GLY A 104 4.57 6.67 -3.69
C GLY A 104 4.05 6.41 -5.09
N LEU A 105 4.06 7.42 -5.71
CA LEU A 105 3.74 7.90 -7.03
C LEU A 105 4.12 6.89 -8.12
N LYS A 106 3.12 6.19 -8.65
CA LYS A 106 3.26 5.66 -10.01
C LYS A 106 3.18 6.86 -10.95
N PHE A 107 4.33 7.46 -11.23
CA PHE A 107 4.39 8.38 -12.34
C PHE A 107 4.24 7.59 -13.64
N SER A 108 3.36 8.05 -14.51
CA SER A 108 3.48 7.72 -15.93
C SER A 108 4.87 8.17 -16.39
N GLU A 109 5.50 7.45 -17.30
CA GLU A 109 6.82 7.80 -17.84
C GLU A 109 6.89 9.26 -18.32
N ASN A 110 5.74 9.83 -18.70
CA ASN A 110 5.61 11.24 -19.07
C ASN A 110 4.27 11.80 -18.56
N ILE A 111 4.33 12.84 -17.76
CA ILE A 111 3.16 13.62 -17.35
C ILE A 111 3.03 14.78 -18.34
N LEU A 112 2.00 14.76 -19.16
CA LEU A 112 1.73 15.85 -20.09
C LEU A 112 0.74 16.83 -19.46
N VAL A 113 1.12 18.09 -19.41
CA VAL A 113 0.35 19.16 -18.78
C VAL A 113 0.34 20.40 -19.67
N SER A 114 -0.61 21.30 -19.44
CA SER A 114 -0.65 22.62 -20.05
C SER A 114 0.00 23.67 -19.16
N ILE A 115 0.48 24.76 -19.73
CA ILE A 115 0.97 25.91 -18.96
C ILE A 115 -0.16 26.42 -18.06
N GLY A 116 0.14 26.60 -16.78
CA GLY A 116 -0.82 26.99 -15.74
C GLY A 116 -1.43 25.82 -14.96
N ASP A 117 -1.17 24.57 -15.39
CA ASP A 117 -1.64 23.42 -14.66
C ASP A 117 -0.80 23.18 -13.38
N ASN A 118 -1.50 22.80 -12.32
CA ASN A 118 -0.88 22.34 -11.09
C ASN A 118 -0.59 20.84 -11.15
N ILE A 119 0.61 20.45 -10.73
CA ILE A 119 1.12 19.08 -10.80
C ILE A 119 1.38 18.60 -9.37
N PRO A 120 0.42 17.91 -8.74
CA PRO A 120 0.62 17.35 -7.41
C PRO A 120 1.45 16.06 -7.48
N LEU A 121 2.57 16.03 -6.78
CA LEU A 121 3.44 14.87 -6.61
C LEU A 121 3.44 14.45 -5.14
N TYR A 122 2.25 14.15 -4.60
CA TYR A 122 2.12 13.76 -3.19
C TYR A 122 2.34 12.28 -3.00
N THR A 123 2.84 11.94 -1.82
CA THR A 123 2.79 10.58 -1.28
C THR A 123 2.06 10.61 0.06
N THR A 124 1.26 9.59 0.32
CA THR A 124 0.55 9.40 1.58
C THR A 124 1.24 8.38 2.49
N ALA A 125 2.49 8.01 2.18
CA ALA A 125 3.27 7.06 2.96
C ALA A 125 3.35 7.49 4.44
N PHE A 126 3.03 6.55 5.33
CA PHE A 126 3.06 6.78 6.78
C PHE A 126 4.49 6.78 7.30
N ASP A 127 4.76 7.62 8.33
CA ASP A 127 6.10 7.77 8.95
C ASP A 127 7.23 7.83 7.92
N SER A 128 7.03 8.61 6.88
CA SER A 128 8.00 8.75 5.81
C SER A 128 8.48 10.18 5.68
N ASN A 129 9.76 10.33 5.42
CA ASN A 129 10.34 11.58 4.95
C ASN A 129 10.31 11.58 3.42
N VAL A 130 9.84 12.66 2.83
CA VAL A 130 9.79 12.81 1.39
C VAL A 130 10.56 14.05 0.98
N THR A 131 11.55 13.86 0.13
CA THR A 131 12.37 14.95 -0.41
C THR A 131 12.12 15.07 -1.90
N TYR A 132 11.89 16.31 -2.33
CA TYR A 132 11.70 16.67 -3.74
C TYR A 132 12.86 17.50 -4.22
N SER A 133 13.40 17.16 -5.38
CA SER A 133 14.48 17.95 -6.01
C SER A 133 14.37 17.91 -7.53
N TYR A 134 14.90 18.93 -8.19
CA TYR A 134 15.03 18.90 -9.63
C TYR A 134 16.28 18.10 -10.03
N GLU A 135 16.09 17.07 -10.87
CA GLU A 135 17.18 16.49 -11.65
C GLU A 135 17.41 17.29 -12.94
N TYR A 136 16.33 17.83 -13.50
CA TYR A 136 16.36 18.64 -14.71
C TYR A 136 15.14 19.55 -14.74
N ASN A 137 15.31 20.77 -15.12
CA ASN A 137 14.21 21.72 -15.31
C ASN A 137 14.59 22.71 -16.43
N ASN A 138 14.22 22.34 -17.66
CA ASN A 138 14.59 23.09 -18.84
C ASN A 138 14.11 24.56 -18.74
N GLU A 139 15.06 25.49 -18.63
CA GLU A 139 14.82 26.91 -18.52
C GLU A 139 13.75 27.31 -17.46
N GLY A 140 13.48 26.47 -16.47
CA GLY A 140 12.42 26.72 -15.48
C GLY A 140 11.01 26.42 -16.04
N ALA A 141 10.83 25.31 -16.74
CA ALA A 141 9.53 24.91 -17.29
C ALA A 141 8.47 24.72 -16.20
N VAL A 142 8.90 24.28 -15.01
CA VAL A 142 8.02 24.15 -13.84
C VAL A 142 8.58 24.90 -12.63
N ASN A 143 7.70 25.43 -11.81
CA ASN A 143 8.02 26.00 -10.50
C ASN A 143 7.46 25.16 -9.38
N GLN A 144 8.22 24.97 -8.31
CA GLN A 144 7.69 24.40 -7.09
C GLN A 144 6.91 25.48 -6.32
N ILE A 145 5.61 25.26 -6.12
CA ILE A 145 4.71 26.19 -5.43
C ILE A 145 4.30 25.69 -4.03
N GLY A 146 4.70 24.47 -3.69
CA GLY A 146 4.48 23.86 -2.37
C GLY A 146 5.24 22.56 -2.25
N THR A 147 5.24 21.93 -1.07
CA THR A 147 5.85 20.63 -0.88
C THR A 147 5.15 19.59 -1.77
N GLY A 148 5.85 19.03 -2.73
CA GLY A 148 5.30 18.08 -3.71
C GLY A 148 4.26 18.69 -4.65
N LEU A 149 4.17 20.00 -4.75
CA LEU A 149 3.26 20.70 -5.64
C LEU A 149 4.04 21.61 -6.59
N TYR A 150 3.82 21.43 -7.87
CA TYR A 150 4.47 22.17 -8.96
C TYR A 150 3.43 22.82 -9.87
N GLU A 151 3.84 23.85 -10.57
CA GLU A 151 3.06 24.53 -11.59
C GLU A 151 3.86 24.54 -12.90
N ALA A 152 3.22 24.19 -14.01
CA ALA A 152 3.80 24.35 -15.33
C ALA A 152 3.75 25.82 -15.74
N VAL A 153 4.92 26.47 -15.88
CA VAL A 153 4.98 27.92 -16.13
C VAL A 153 5.40 28.28 -17.53
N LYS A 154 6.02 27.37 -18.25
CA LYS A 154 6.30 27.52 -19.67
C LYS A 154 6.58 26.19 -20.35
N GLU A 155 6.61 26.21 -21.65
CA GLU A 155 6.91 25.06 -22.49
C GLU A 155 8.33 24.53 -22.21
N GLY A 156 8.45 23.21 -22.03
CA GLY A 156 9.72 22.56 -21.73
C GLY A 156 9.55 21.19 -21.11
N THR A 157 10.61 20.70 -20.49
CA THR A 157 10.61 19.43 -19.77
C THR A 157 11.26 19.59 -18.40
N ALA A 158 10.68 18.98 -17.40
CA ALA A 158 11.29 18.87 -16.07
C ALA A 158 11.32 17.42 -15.60
N ILE A 159 12.34 17.07 -14.82
CA ILE A 159 12.44 15.79 -14.13
C ILE A 159 12.57 16.09 -12.65
N ILE A 160 11.57 15.65 -11.90
CA ILE A 160 11.54 15.77 -10.45
C ILE A 160 11.97 14.45 -9.86
N LYS A 161 12.99 14.49 -9.03
CA LYS A 161 13.43 13.36 -8.21
C LYS A 161 12.71 13.42 -6.88
N VAL A 162 12.03 12.35 -6.53
CA VAL A 162 11.35 12.18 -5.26
C VAL A 162 12.04 11.06 -4.50
N VAL A 163 12.62 11.37 -3.35
CA VAL A 163 13.23 10.40 -2.45
C VAL A 163 12.30 10.20 -1.27
N ILE A 164 11.87 8.96 -1.07
CA ILE A 164 10.95 8.55 -0.01
C ILE A 164 11.72 7.67 0.96
N GLU A 165 11.87 8.13 2.20
CA GLU A 165 12.53 7.38 3.26
C GLU A 165 11.48 6.95 4.28
N ARG A 166 11.24 5.65 4.40
CA ARG A 166 10.41 5.13 5.46
C ARG A 166 11.18 5.16 6.77
N VAL A 167 10.59 5.81 7.76
CA VAL A 167 11.16 5.96 9.10
C VAL A 167 10.29 5.18 10.08
N GLU A 168 10.90 4.26 10.82
CA GLU A 168 10.25 3.52 11.90
C GLU A 168 11.02 3.79 13.20
N ASN A 169 10.33 4.31 14.23
CA ASN A 169 10.94 4.66 15.52
C ASN A 169 12.17 5.58 15.39
N GLY A 170 12.15 6.51 14.43
CA GLY A 170 13.24 7.44 14.18
C GLY A 170 14.42 6.85 13.38
N VAL A 171 14.29 5.65 12.85
CA VAL A 171 15.31 4.98 12.04
C VAL A 171 14.80 4.80 10.61
N THR A 172 15.58 5.23 9.63
CA THR A 172 15.27 4.96 8.21
C THR A 172 15.46 3.48 7.92
N VAL A 173 14.36 2.78 7.64
CA VAL A 173 14.35 1.33 7.36
C VAL A 173 14.29 1.02 5.88
N LYS A 174 13.87 1.98 5.05
CA LYS A 174 13.84 1.83 3.59
C LYS A 174 13.97 3.19 2.91
N THR A 175 14.67 3.22 1.79
CA THR A 175 14.76 4.38 0.90
C THR A 175 14.33 3.96 -0.51
N GLU A 176 13.49 4.75 -1.14
CA GLU A 176 13.06 4.58 -2.51
C GLU A 176 13.22 5.90 -3.29
N THR A 177 13.66 5.80 -4.54
CA THR A 177 13.76 6.97 -5.42
C THR A 177 12.84 6.78 -6.61
N VAL A 178 12.00 7.77 -6.85
CA VAL A 178 11.06 7.82 -7.97
C VAL A 178 11.30 9.09 -8.77
N TYR A 179 11.09 9.03 -10.07
CA TYR A 179 11.23 10.18 -10.96
C TYR A 179 9.91 10.51 -11.65
N ALA A 180 9.52 11.78 -11.60
CA ALA A 180 8.44 12.33 -12.40
C ALA A 180 9.05 13.10 -13.59
N LYS A 181 8.69 12.71 -14.79
CA LYS A 181 9.02 13.47 -15.99
C LYS A 181 7.79 14.23 -16.48
N ILE A 182 7.91 15.53 -16.56
CA ILE A 182 6.86 16.49 -16.93
C ILE A 182 7.24 17.14 -18.24
#